data_8405e041c80a4e2f13d02f5bb31329cb
#
_entry.id   8405e041c80a4e2f13d02f5bb31329cb
#
_cell.length_a   1.000
_cell.length_b   1.000
_cell.length_c   1.000
_cell.angle_alpha   90.00
_cell.angle_beta   90.00
_cell.angle_gamma   90.00
#
_symmetry.space_group_name_H-M   'P 1'
#
loop_
_entity.id
_entity.type
_entity.pdbx_description
1 polymer ?
#
loop_
_entity_poly.entity_id
_entity_poly.type
_entity_poly.pdbx_seq_one_letter_code
_entity_poly.pdbx_strand_id
1 'polypeptide(L)'
;MDEERVEYPCARCSATNRIPRGRLRDDPKCGRCKESVFPDHPVAATDATWKREVEDCPIPVLIDFWAPWCGPCRAVAPALEQAAKERKGKLKVVKLNVDENPRTSALHQVQSIPTLVLQRGPIFVGRVAGALPKGELDAFIERYV
;
A
#
# COMPACT_ATOMS: atom_id res chain seq x y z
N MET A 1 -22.47 19.56 12.76
CA MET A 1 -22.46 18.15 12.34
C MET A 1 -21.06 17.60 12.49
N ASP A 2 -20.91 16.51 13.24
CA ASP A 2 -19.60 15.97 13.46
C ASP A 2 -19.09 15.26 12.22
N GLU A 3 -17.85 15.57 11.85
CA GLU A 3 -17.19 14.91 10.75
C GLU A 3 -16.85 13.47 11.14
N GLU A 4 -17.12 12.52 10.25
CA GLU A 4 -16.77 11.13 10.50
C GLU A 4 -15.24 10.99 10.59
N ARG A 5 -14.79 10.24 11.60
CA ARG A 5 -13.38 10.01 11.83
C ARG A 5 -13.05 8.55 11.63
N VAL A 6 -11.86 8.32 11.10
CA VAL A 6 -11.32 6.99 10.85
C VAL A 6 -10.13 6.77 11.79
N GLU A 7 -10.08 5.62 12.45
CA GLU A 7 -8.95 5.29 13.30
C GLU A 7 -7.95 4.45 12.54
N TYR A 8 -6.68 4.82 12.62
CA TYR A 8 -5.61 4.06 11.98
C TYR A 8 -4.29 4.24 12.74
N PRO A 9 -3.49 3.16 12.88
CA PRO A 9 -2.22 3.26 13.58
C PRO A 9 -1.17 3.98 12.73
N CYS A 10 -0.36 4.80 13.41
CA CYS A 10 0.77 5.46 12.77
C CYS A 10 1.78 4.42 12.26
N ALA A 11 2.23 4.58 11.02
CA ALA A 11 3.21 3.68 10.42
C ALA A 11 4.55 3.69 11.18
N ARG A 12 4.85 4.78 11.87
CA ARG A 12 6.14 4.96 12.53
C ARG A 12 6.12 4.55 14.00
N CYS A 13 5.10 5.00 14.77
CA CYS A 13 5.09 4.75 16.22
C CYS A 13 3.93 3.87 16.68
N SER A 14 3.07 3.45 15.78
CA SER A 14 1.92 2.58 16.02
C SER A 14 0.82 3.18 16.88
N ALA A 15 0.92 4.45 17.27
CA ALA A 15 -0.15 5.12 18.01
C ALA A 15 -1.40 5.23 17.15
N THR A 16 -2.55 4.92 17.71
CA THR A 16 -3.82 5.05 17.00
C THR A 16 -4.17 6.52 16.83
N ASN A 17 -4.47 6.91 15.59
CA ASN A 17 -4.88 8.26 15.26
C ASN A 17 -6.33 8.26 14.79
N ARG A 18 -7.08 9.29 15.17
CA ARG A 18 -8.44 9.52 14.73
C ARG A 18 -8.40 10.63 13.70
N ILE A 19 -8.57 10.25 12.43
CA ILE A 19 -8.37 11.17 11.32
C ILE A 19 -9.72 11.54 10.73
N PRO A 20 -10.05 12.84 10.61
CA PRO A 20 -11.25 13.22 9.88
C PRO A 20 -11.21 12.68 8.46
N ARG A 21 -12.31 12.05 8.01
CA ARG A 21 -12.34 11.39 6.69
C ARG A 21 -11.98 12.37 5.57
N GLY A 22 -12.38 13.62 5.66
CA GLY A 22 -12.05 14.62 4.66
C GLY A 22 -10.58 15.03 4.61
N ARG A 23 -9.78 14.61 5.61
CA ARG A 23 -8.35 14.93 5.68
C ARG A 23 -7.43 13.76 5.46
N LEU A 24 -7.96 12.60 5.07
CA LEU A 24 -7.14 11.41 4.88
C LEU A 24 -6.04 11.61 3.83
N ARG A 25 -6.31 12.40 2.80
CA ARG A 25 -5.35 12.64 1.70
C ARG A 25 -4.51 13.90 1.88
N ASP A 26 -4.62 14.55 3.03
CA ASP A 26 -3.88 15.78 3.34
C ASP A 26 -2.59 15.48 4.11
N ASP A 27 -2.07 14.26 4.01
CA ASP A 27 -0.89 13.81 4.73
C ASP A 27 -1.00 14.07 6.24
N PRO A 28 -1.98 13.42 6.91
CA PRO A 28 -2.22 13.67 8.32
C PRO A 28 -1.01 13.30 9.17
N LYS A 29 -0.75 14.11 10.19
CA LYS A 29 0.36 13.89 11.11
C LYS A 29 -0.12 13.17 12.36
N CYS A 30 0.74 12.29 12.88
CA CYS A 30 0.47 11.59 14.12
C CYS A 30 0.45 12.54 15.30
N GLY A 31 -0.58 12.44 16.13
CA GLY A 31 -0.70 13.29 17.32
C GLY A 31 0.40 13.02 18.36
N ARG A 32 1.01 11.81 18.31
CA ARG A 32 2.04 11.41 19.26
C ARG A 32 3.45 11.73 18.77
N CYS A 33 3.85 11.20 17.61
CA CYS A 33 5.23 11.36 17.13
C CYS A 33 5.42 12.52 16.17
N LYS A 34 4.31 13.16 15.71
CA LYS A 34 4.31 14.32 14.82
C LYS A 34 4.78 14.01 13.39
N GLU A 35 5.05 12.77 13.07
CA GLU A 35 5.38 12.34 11.73
C GLU A 35 4.11 11.97 10.95
N SER A 36 4.24 11.77 9.64
CA SER A 36 3.10 11.35 8.82
C SER A 36 2.56 10.01 9.30
N VAL A 37 1.23 9.90 9.38
CA VAL A 37 0.57 8.65 9.75
C VAL A 37 0.82 7.57 8.70
N PHE A 38 0.80 7.95 7.43
CA PHE A 38 1.02 7.02 6.32
C PHE A 38 2.48 7.04 5.88
N PRO A 39 3.05 5.87 5.51
CA PRO A 39 4.47 5.79 5.16
C PRO A 39 4.77 6.43 3.79
N ASP A 40 6.02 6.86 3.61
CA ASP A 40 6.52 7.38 2.34
C ASP A 40 7.43 6.37 1.62
N HIS A 41 7.41 5.13 2.06
CA HIS A 41 8.20 4.03 1.52
C HIS A 41 7.38 2.75 1.56
N PRO A 42 7.71 1.73 0.73
CA PRO A 42 7.00 0.46 0.77
C PRO A 42 7.18 -0.22 2.13
N VAL A 43 6.08 -0.75 2.66
CA VAL A 43 6.09 -1.48 3.93
C VAL A 43 5.71 -2.93 3.68
N ALA A 44 6.26 -3.85 4.47
CA ALA A 44 5.95 -5.26 4.33
C ALA A 44 4.60 -5.58 4.96
N ALA A 45 3.82 -6.43 4.29
CA ALA A 45 2.64 -7.06 4.87
C ALA A 45 2.82 -8.56 4.85
N THR A 46 2.10 -9.23 5.74
CA THR A 46 2.09 -10.70 5.86
C THR A 46 0.67 -11.20 5.86
N ASP A 47 0.48 -12.52 5.80
CA ASP A 47 -0.83 -13.11 5.95
C ASP A 47 -1.50 -12.65 7.27
N ALA A 48 -0.70 -12.49 8.33
CA ALA A 48 -1.20 -12.06 9.62
C ALA A 48 -1.54 -10.56 9.69
N THR A 49 -0.84 -9.73 8.93
CA THR A 49 -1.00 -8.26 8.98
C THR A 49 -1.81 -7.69 7.83
N TRP A 50 -2.23 -8.53 6.88
CA TRP A 50 -2.97 -8.08 5.69
C TRP A 50 -4.16 -7.20 6.03
N LYS A 51 -4.96 -7.62 7.00
CA LYS A 51 -6.14 -6.85 7.39
C LYS A 51 -5.75 -5.44 7.82
N ARG A 52 -4.79 -5.31 8.72
CA ARG A 52 -4.35 -4.00 9.23
C ARG A 52 -3.69 -3.16 8.14
N GLU A 53 -2.79 -3.77 7.37
CA GLU A 53 -1.99 -3.01 6.41
C GLU A 53 -2.77 -2.63 5.16
N VAL A 54 -3.75 -3.43 4.76
CA VAL A 54 -4.47 -3.24 3.51
C VAL A 54 -5.96 -2.99 3.72
N GLU A 55 -6.67 -3.94 4.32
CA GLU A 55 -8.13 -3.85 4.41
C GLU A 55 -8.62 -2.71 5.30
N ASP A 56 -7.93 -2.46 6.40
CA ASP A 56 -8.28 -1.38 7.32
C ASP A 56 -7.67 -0.04 6.92
N CYS A 57 -6.79 -0.02 5.92
CA CYS A 57 -6.13 1.22 5.50
C CYS A 57 -7.14 2.14 4.81
N PRO A 58 -7.29 3.39 5.31
CA PRO A 58 -8.32 4.29 4.80
C PRO A 58 -7.93 5.03 3.51
N ILE A 59 -6.69 4.87 3.04
CA ILE A 59 -6.27 5.41 1.74
C ILE A 59 -5.99 4.24 0.78
N PRO A 60 -5.97 4.50 -0.54
CA PRO A 60 -5.67 3.43 -1.49
C PRO A 60 -4.32 2.77 -1.21
N VAL A 61 -4.25 1.46 -1.47
CA VAL A 61 -3.04 0.65 -1.25
C VAL A 61 -2.64 -0.01 -2.56
N LEU A 62 -1.36 0.13 -2.91
CA LEU A 62 -0.75 -0.60 -4.01
C LEU A 62 0.06 -1.75 -3.41
N ILE A 63 -0.29 -2.98 -3.75
CA ILE A 63 0.36 -4.17 -3.23
C ILE A 63 1.27 -4.76 -4.30
N ASP A 64 2.54 -4.96 -3.95
CA ASP A 64 3.53 -5.64 -4.78
C ASP A 64 3.71 -7.07 -4.27
N PHE A 65 3.18 -8.04 -5.02
CA PHE A 65 3.42 -9.46 -4.75
C PHE A 65 4.76 -9.84 -5.39
N TRP A 66 5.74 -10.18 -4.58
CA TRP A 66 7.13 -10.35 -5.01
C TRP A 66 7.81 -11.53 -4.31
N ALA A 67 9.03 -11.82 -4.73
CA ALA A 67 9.90 -12.77 -4.03
C ALA A 67 11.36 -12.32 -4.17
N PRO A 68 12.21 -12.64 -3.19
CA PRO A 68 13.62 -12.19 -3.21
C PRO A 68 14.43 -12.72 -4.39
N TRP A 69 14.10 -13.90 -4.89
CA TRP A 69 14.79 -14.53 -6.02
C TRP A 69 14.37 -13.99 -7.38
N CYS A 70 13.35 -13.18 -7.40
CA CYS A 70 12.73 -12.69 -8.65
C CYS A 70 13.46 -11.45 -9.16
N GLY A 71 14.16 -11.58 -10.29
CA GLY A 71 14.88 -10.48 -10.92
C GLY A 71 13.97 -9.30 -11.32
N PRO A 72 12.87 -9.57 -12.06
CA PRO A 72 11.93 -8.49 -12.42
C PRO A 72 11.32 -7.79 -11.20
N CYS A 73 11.08 -8.51 -10.11
CA CYS A 73 10.60 -7.91 -8.87
C CYS A 73 11.58 -6.88 -8.32
N ARG A 74 12.88 -7.22 -8.35
CA ARG A 74 13.92 -6.30 -7.91
C ARG A 74 14.06 -5.11 -8.85
N ALA A 75 13.84 -5.32 -10.14
CA ALA A 75 13.92 -4.25 -11.13
C ALA A 75 12.84 -3.19 -10.94
N VAL A 76 11.64 -3.59 -10.47
CA VAL A 76 10.54 -2.64 -10.25
C VAL A 76 10.63 -1.93 -8.89
N ALA A 77 11.44 -2.43 -7.96
CA ALA A 77 11.51 -1.90 -6.60
C ALA A 77 11.82 -0.40 -6.54
N PRO A 78 12.80 0.14 -7.29
CA PRO A 78 13.06 1.59 -7.25
C PRO A 78 11.86 2.44 -7.69
N ALA A 79 11.11 1.99 -8.70
CA ALA A 79 9.91 2.70 -9.15
C ALA A 79 8.83 2.71 -8.08
N LEU A 80 8.68 1.60 -7.34
CA LEU A 80 7.72 1.52 -6.24
C LEU A 80 8.13 2.41 -5.08
N GLU A 81 9.41 2.47 -4.76
CA GLU A 81 9.93 3.37 -3.72
C GLU A 81 9.66 4.82 -4.08
N GLN A 82 9.90 5.18 -5.34
CA GLN A 82 9.65 6.53 -5.82
C GLN A 82 8.15 6.86 -5.78
N ALA A 83 7.30 5.93 -6.20
CA ALA A 83 5.85 6.12 -6.16
C ALA A 83 5.34 6.34 -4.73
N ALA A 84 5.86 5.58 -3.78
CA ALA A 84 5.49 5.73 -2.37
C ALA A 84 5.85 7.11 -1.83
N LYS A 85 7.01 7.60 -2.21
CA LYS A 85 7.51 8.92 -1.77
C LYS A 85 6.71 10.05 -2.41
N GLU A 86 6.50 9.98 -3.72
CA GLU A 86 5.78 11.03 -4.45
C GLU A 86 4.31 11.13 -4.05
N ARG A 87 3.72 10.01 -3.63
CA ARG A 87 2.29 9.93 -3.29
C ARG A 87 2.04 9.77 -1.80
N LYS A 88 2.99 10.19 -0.99
CA LYS A 88 2.90 10.17 0.46
C LYS A 88 1.57 10.79 0.93
N GLY A 89 0.87 10.06 1.80
CA GLY A 89 -0.42 10.49 2.31
C GLY A 89 -1.60 10.25 1.36
N LYS A 90 -1.34 9.88 0.12
CA LYS A 90 -2.38 9.65 -0.89
C LYS A 90 -2.44 8.21 -1.34
N LEU A 91 -1.33 7.50 -1.26
CA LEU A 91 -1.21 6.10 -1.63
C LEU A 91 -0.25 5.44 -0.66
N LYS A 92 -0.60 4.26 -0.19
CA LYS A 92 0.29 3.41 0.59
C LYS A 92 0.79 2.28 -0.29
N VAL A 93 2.10 2.04 -0.29
CA VAL A 93 2.70 0.93 -1.03
C VAL A 93 3.06 -0.19 -0.06
N VAL A 94 2.60 -1.39 -0.36
CA VAL A 94 2.81 -2.57 0.47
C VAL A 94 3.51 -3.64 -0.36
N LYS A 95 4.48 -4.33 0.23
CA LYS A 95 5.15 -5.47 -0.39
C LYS A 95 4.79 -6.73 0.35
N LEU A 96 4.39 -7.76 -0.39
CA LEU A 96 4.05 -9.06 0.19
C LEU A 96 4.87 -10.15 -0.49
N ASN A 97 5.74 -10.79 0.31
CA ASN A 97 6.58 -11.90 -0.16
C ASN A 97 5.71 -13.15 -0.33
N VAL A 98 5.55 -13.60 -1.57
CA VAL A 98 4.64 -14.72 -1.87
C VAL A 98 5.10 -16.04 -1.28
N ASP A 99 6.41 -16.23 -1.11
CA ASP A 99 6.95 -17.47 -0.56
C ASP A 99 6.63 -17.63 0.93
N GLU A 100 6.64 -16.51 1.66
CA GLU A 100 6.37 -16.51 3.09
C GLU A 100 4.88 -16.34 3.41
N ASN A 101 4.08 -15.93 2.44
CA ASN A 101 2.67 -15.56 2.64
C ASN A 101 1.78 -16.21 1.58
N PRO A 102 1.73 -17.56 1.56
CA PRO A 102 1.00 -18.28 0.52
C PRO A 102 -0.52 -18.07 0.58
N ARG A 103 -1.08 -17.80 1.77
CA ARG A 103 -2.52 -17.65 1.92
C ARG A 103 -3.05 -16.45 1.16
N THR A 104 -2.47 -15.27 1.38
CA THR A 104 -2.89 -14.05 0.70
C THR A 104 -2.62 -14.13 -0.79
N SER A 105 -1.48 -14.71 -1.18
CA SER A 105 -1.12 -14.90 -2.58
C SER A 105 -2.14 -15.78 -3.30
N ALA A 106 -2.58 -16.85 -2.66
CA ALA A 106 -3.59 -17.76 -3.22
C ALA A 106 -4.96 -17.07 -3.32
N LEU A 107 -5.35 -16.31 -2.30
CA LEU A 107 -6.62 -15.59 -2.30
C LEU A 107 -6.68 -14.57 -3.45
N HIS A 108 -5.56 -13.98 -3.81
CA HIS A 108 -5.46 -13.03 -4.92
C HIS A 108 -5.14 -13.70 -6.25
N GLN A 109 -5.05 -15.03 -6.27
CA GLN A 109 -4.77 -15.81 -7.49
C GLN A 109 -3.50 -15.32 -8.20
N VAL A 110 -2.46 -15.06 -7.45
CA VAL A 110 -1.18 -14.62 -8.00
C VAL A 110 -0.47 -15.81 -8.63
N GLN A 111 -0.32 -15.79 -9.95
CA GLN A 111 0.32 -16.89 -10.71
C GLN A 111 1.68 -16.49 -11.24
N SER A 112 1.97 -15.21 -11.30
CA SER A 112 3.26 -14.70 -11.76
C SER A 112 3.67 -13.52 -10.91
N ILE A 113 4.96 -13.25 -10.81
CA ILE A 113 5.49 -12.13 -10.05
C ILE A 113 6.48 -11.33 -10.91
N PRO A 114 6.55 -10.00 -10.73
CA PRO A 114 5.70 -9.23 -9.82
C PRO A 114 4.27 -9.12 -10.32
N THR A 115 3.31 -9.08 -9.41
CA THR A 115 1.93 -8.72 -9.70
C THR A 115 1.58 -7.54 -8.80
N LEU A 116 1.07 -6.48 -9.39
CA LEU A 116 0.67 -5.28 -8.67
C LEU A 116 -0.84 -5.21 -8.59
N VAL A 117 -1.35 -5.00 -7.37
CA VAL A 117 -2.79 -4.92 -7.10
C VAL A 117 -3.10 -3.61 -6.43
N LEU A 118 -4.15 -2.92 -6.89
CA LEU A 118 -4.67 -1.73 -6.21
C LEU A 118 -5.94 -2.10 -5.47
N GLN A 119 -6.02 -1.69 -4.20
CA GLN A 119 -7.18 -1.88 -3.35
C GLN A 119 -7.57 -0.60 -2.63
N ARG A 120 -8.86 -0.49 -2.34
CA ARG A 120 -9.40 0.55 -1.46
C ARG A 120 -10.07 -0.17 -0.28
N GLY A 121 -9.35 -0.26 0.84
CA GLY A 121 -9.79 -1.06 1.94
C GLY A 121 -9.93 -2.52 1.52
N PRO A 122 -11.08 -3.17 1.76
CA PRO A 122 -11.30 -4.55 1.34
C PRO A 122 -11.68 -4.70 -0.14
N ILE A 123 -11.79 -3.59 -0.88
CA ILE A 123 -12.29 -3.61 -2.27
C ILE A 123 -11.12 -3.65 -3.26
N PHE A 124 -11.10 -4.70 -4.09
CA PHE A 124 -10.18 -4.82 -5.21
C PHE A 124 -10.55 -3.81 -6.29
N VAL A 125 -9.55 -3.08 -6.82
CA VAL A 125 -9.77 -2.03 -7.81
C VAL A 125 -9.15 -2.39 -9.15
N GLY A 126 -7.93 -2.93 -9.16
CA GLY A 126 -7.28 -3.31 -10.42
C GLY A 126 -6.01 -4.10 -10.18
N ARG A 127 -5.52 -4.76 -11.24
CA ARG A 127 -4.27 -5.50 -11.16
C ARG A 127 -3.53 -5.45 -12.50
N VAL A 128 -2.22 -5.59 -12.42
CA VAL A 128 -1.35 -5.71 -13.58
C VAL A 128 -0.18 -6.62 -13.23
N ALA A 129 0.21 -7.47 -14.17
CA ALA A 129 1.35 -8.37 -13.99
C ALA A 129 2.58 -7.80 -14.71
N GLY A 130 3.74 -8.04 -14.12
CA GLY A 130 5.03 -7.68 -14.71
C GLY A 130 5.65 -6.43 -14.11
N ALA A 131 6.93 -6.25 -14.41
CA ALA A 131 7.73 -5.11 -13.92
C ALA A 131 7.51 -3.90 -14.83
N LEU A 132 6.61 -3.01 -14.40
CA LEU A 132 6.28 -1.82 -15.18
C LEU A 132 7.37 -0.77 -15.05
N PRO A 133 7.77 -0.10 -16.15
CA PRO A 133 8.53 1.12 -16.07
C PRO A 133 7.76 2.20 -15.29
N LYS A 134 8.50 3.16 -14.70
CA LYS A 134 7.89 4.17 -13.81
C LYS A 134 6.70 4.90 -14.44
N GLY A 135 6.82 5.27 -15.72
CA GLY A 135 5.72 5.97 -16.42
C GLY A 135 4.45 5.12 -16.52
N GLU A 136 4.61 3.83 -16.80
CA GLU A 136 3.46 2.92 -16.89
C GLU A 136 2.89 2.62 -15.51
N LEU A 137 3.76 2.55 -14.50
CA LEU A 137 3.33 2.41 -13.11
C LEU A 137 2.48 3.60 -12.68
N ASP A 138 2.95 4.82 -12.98
CA ASP A 138 2.20 6.03 -12.65
C ASP A 138 0.86 6.06 -13.37
N ALA A 139 0.82 5.66 -14.65
CA ALA A 139 -0.43 5.60 -15.40
C ALA A 139 -1.42 4.60 -14.79
N PHE A 140 -0.92 3.44 -14.36
CA PHE A 140 -1.75 2.45 -13.68
C PHE A 140 -2.33 2.99 -12.37
N ILE A 141 -1.51 3.64 -11.57
CA ILE A 141 -1.96 4.24 -10.32
C ILE A 141 -3.00 5.33 -10.59
N GLU A 142 -2.72 6.25 -11.51
CA GLU A 142 -3.58 7.38 -11.81
C GLU A 142 -4.93 6.97 -12.40
N ARG A 143 -4.99 5.81 -13.04
CA ARG A 143 -6.22 5.29 -13.62
C ARG A 143 -7.27 4.98 -12.54
N TYR A 144 -6.84 4.59 -11.35
CA TYR A 144 -7.73 4.11 -10.29
C TYR A 144 -7.68 4.94 -9.01
N VAL A 145 -6.76 5.85 -8.89
CA VAL A 145 -6.54 6.62 -7.65
C VAL A 145 -6.82 8.10 -7.83
#